data_23f353346942614eb010afad39ed5202
#
_entry.id   23f353346942614eb010afad39ed5202
#
_cell.length_a   1.000
_cell.length_b   1.000
_cell.length_c   1.000
_cell.angle_alpha   90.00
_cell.angle_beta   90.00
_cell.angle_gamma   90.00
#
_symmetry.space_group_name_H-M   'P 1'
#
loop_
_entity.id
_entity.type
_entity.pdbx_description
1 polymer ?
#
loop_
_entity_poly.entity_id
_entity_poly.type
_entity_poly.pdbx_seq_one_letter_code
_entity_poly.pdbx_strand_id
1 'polypeptide(L)'
;MKKILLIEDEPEMRRNITALLRYHDYKPVAAGNGREGVDAARREKPDLILCDVMIPELDGYGVLQALQTDASLARIPFIFLTAKGEKDDIRSGMNLGADDYLTKPVANADLVRAIEMRLRRSEQQGKREFKPDFSSSEPLLQLGLTRRAAEALLWLAQGKTNVDIATILGITESTVKKHVQEMFEKLGVETRGSAAVRALEVLNAQPEARVD
;
A
#
# COMPACT_ATOMS: atom_id res chain seq x y z
N MET A 1 9.46 9.48 -16.65
CA MET A 1 8.04 9.54 -17.09
C MET A 1 7.29 8.40 -16.45
N LYS A 2 6.15 8.69 -15.81
CA LYS A 2 5.28 7.66 -15.23
C LYS A 2 4.50 6.95 -16.32
N LYS A 3 4.40 5.63 -16.21
CA LYS A 3 3.71 4.77 -17.17
C LYS A 3 2.27 4.54 -16.72
N ILE A 4 1.29 4.89 -17.55
CA ILE A 4 -0.13 4.72 -17.27
C ILE A 4 -0.70 3.68 -18.24
N LEU A 5 -1.29 2.61 -17.70
CA LEU A 5 -2.04 1.64 -18.50
C LEU A 5 -3.50 2.12 -18.59
N LEU A 6 -3.98 2.25 -19.79
CA LEU A 6 -5.40 2.54 -20.12
C LEU A 6 -6.05 1.31 -20.73
N ILE A 7 -7.13 0.82 -20.11
CA ILE A 7 -7.94 -0.29 -20.61
C ILE A 7 -9.32 0.27 -20.94
N GLU A 8 -9.61 0.41 -22.23
CA GLU A 8 -10.80 1.05 -22.77
C GLU A 8 -11.11 0.42 -24.12
N ASP A 9 -12.32 -0.07 -24.33
CA ASP A 9 -12.69 -0.76 -25.57
C ASP A 9 -13.06 0.22 -26.69
N GLU A 10 -13.61 1.39 -26.35
CA GLU A 10 -13.99 2.38 -27.35
C GLU A 10 -12.76 3.04 -27.98
N PRO A 11 -12.52 2.85 -29.30
CA PRO A 11 -11.27 3.31 -29.92
C PRO A 11 -11.09 4.82 -29.91
N GLU A 12 -12.18 5.59 -29.96
CA GLU A 12 -12.12 7.06 -29.94
C GLU A 12 -11.74 7.59 -28.56
N MET A 13 -12.42 7.11 -27.53
CA MET A 13 -12.12 7.46 -26.15
C MET A 13 -10.70 7.04 -25.76
N ARG A 14 -10.28 5.82 -26.14
CA ARG A 14 -8.92 5.33 -25.94
C ARG A 14 -7.88 6.24 -26.58
N ARG A 15 -8.10 6.72 -27.81
CA ARG A 15 -7.20 7.68 -28.48
C ARG A 15 -7.16 9.02 -27.76
N ASN A 16 -8.32 9.56 -27.36
CA ASN A 16 -8.44 10.87 -26.72
C ASN A 16 -7.71 10.87 -25.35
N ILE A 17 -7.96 9.87 -24.52
CA ILE A 17 -7.28 9.73 -23.21
C ILE A 17 -5.78 9.50 -23.41
N THR A 18 -5.38 8.68 -24.39
CA THR A 18 -3.95 8.46 -24.70
C THR A 18 -3.24 9.77 -25.10
N ALA A 19 -3.90 10.61 -25.91
CA ALA A 19 -3.37 11.91 -26.31
C ALA A 19 -3.25 12.86 -25.10
N LEU A 20 -4.27 12.90 -24.23
CA LEU A 20 -4.25 13.67 -23.00
C LEU A 20 -3.09 13.25 -22.07
N LEU A 21 -2.91 11.95 -21.87
CA LEU A 21 -1.84 11.42 -21.04
C LEU A 21 -0.45 11.83 -21.57
N ARG A 22 -0.24 11.78 -22.88
CA ARG A 22 1.02 12.24 -23.52
C ARG A 22 1.22 13.75 -23.35
N TYR A 23 0.16 14.54 -23.46
CA TYR A 23 0.22 15.99 -23.26
C TYR A 23 0.67 16.36 -21.83
N HIS A 24 0.37 15.52 -20.84
CA HIS A 24 0.79 15.69 -19.44
C HIS A 24 2.06 14.88 -19.08
N ASP A 25 2.92 14.60 -20.06
CA ASP A 25 4.21 13.93 -19.87
C ASP A 25 4.13 12.53 -19.24
N TYR A 26 3.00 11.83 -19.40
CA TYR A 26 2.89 10.41 -19.07
C TYR A 26 3.27 9.52 -20.27
N LYS A 27 3.69 8.28 -19.97
CA LYS A 27 3.89 7.24 -20.98
C LYS A 27 2.67 6.32 -21.03
N PRO A 28 1.70 6.53 -21.94
CA PRO A 28 0.53 5.66 -22.00
C PRO A 28 0.85 4.31 -22.64
N VAL A 29 0.29 3.26 -22.08
CA VAL A 29 0.11 1.93 -22.65
C VAL A 29 -1.38 1.72 -22.80
N ALA A 30 -1.87 1.22 -23.92
CA ALA A 30 -3.30 1.07 -24.16
C ALA A 30 -3.65 -0.39 -24.48
N ALA A 31 -4.78 -0.86 -23.97
CA ALA A 31 -5.38 -2.16 -24.23
C ALA A 31 -6.85 -1.99 -24.60
N GLY A 32 -7.37 -2.83 -25.49
CA GLY A 32 -8.74 -2.76 -26.02
C GLY A 32 -9.73 -3.66 -25.30
N ASN A 33 -9.28 -4.52 -24.39
CA ASN A 33 -10.11 -5.42 -23.59
C ASN A 33 -9.41 -5.78 -22.29
N GLY A 34 -10.13 -6.43 -21.37
CA GLY A 34 -9.60 -6.73 -20.04
C GLY A 34 -8.47 -7.76 -20.05
N ARG A 35 -8.47 -8.74 -20.94
CA ARG A 35 -7.39 -9.75 -21.05
C ARG A 35 -6.09 -9.12 -21.52
N GLU A 36 -6.16 -8.33 -22.59
CA GLU A 36 -5.01 -7.54 -23.04
C GLU A 36 -4.49 -6.60 -21.94
N GLY A 37 -5.41 -6.03 -21.15
CA GLY A 37 -5.10 -5.17 -20.02
C GLY A 37 -4.28 -5.89 -18.94
N VAL A 38 -4.69 -7.09 -18.52
CA VAL A 38 -3.94 -7.90 -17.55
C VAL A 38 -2.56 -8.29 -18.09
N ASP A 39 -2.47 -8.73 -19.35
CA ASP A 39 -1.20 -9.09 -19.96
C ASP A 39 -0.27 -7.87 -20.13
N ALA A 40 -0.82 -6.71 -20.48
CA ALA A 40 -0.09 -5.46 -20.54
C ALA A 40 0.42 -5.04 -19.15
N ALA A 41 -0.39 -5.17 -18.10
CA ALA A 41 0.03 -4.87 -16.73
C ALA A 41 1.22 -5.72 -16.28
N ARG A 42 1.20 -7.02 -16.57
CA ARG A 42 2.29 -7.96 -16.26
C ARG A 42 3.59 -7.62 -16.98
N ARG A 43 3.49 -7.32 -18.27
CA ARG A 43 4.64 -7.02 -19.14
C ARG A 43 5.24 -5.66 -18.85
N GLU A 44 4.39 -4.64 -18.72
CA GLU A 44 4.79 -3.25 -18.68
C GLU A 44 5.02 -2.71 -17.29
N LYS A 45 4.43 -3.33 -16.26
CA LYS A 45 4.46 -2.90 -14.85
C LYS A 45 4.18 -1.39 -14.72
N PRO A 46 2.96 -0.93 -15.03
CA PRO A 46 2.63 0.49 -15.03
C PRO A 46 2.67 1.08 -13.62
N ASP A 47 2.81 2.40 -13.53
CA ASP A 47 2.74 3.13 -12.26
C ASP A 47 1.29 3.38 -11.81
N LEU A 48 0.30 3.30 -12.74
CA LEU A 48 -1.12 3.44 -12.48
C LEU A 48 -1.92 2.80 -13.61
N ILE A 49 -3.13 2.31 -13.29
CA ILE A 49 -4.06 1.71 -14.23
C ILE A 49 -5.36 2.52 -14.25
N LEU A 50 -5.80 2.90 -15.44
CA LEU A 50 -7.13 3.41 -15.74
C LEU A 50 -7.90 2.32 -16.46
N CYS A 51 -9.06 1.92 -15.97
CA CYS A 51 -9.83 0.84 -16.56
C CYS A 51 -11.32 1.20 -16.66
N ASP A 52 -11.90 1.07 -17.84
CA ASP A 52 -13.35 1.05 -17.93
C ASP A 52 -13.90 -0.19 -17.21
N VAL A 53 -15.04 -0.02 -16.58
CA VAL A 53 -15.77 -1.13 -15.93
C VAL A 53 -16.35 -2.07 -17.00
N MET A 54 -16.96 -1.51 -18.03
CA MET A 54 -17.71 -2.25 -19.05
C MET A 54 -16.84 -2.48 -20.29
N ILE A 55 -15.97 -3.46 -20.24
CA ILE A 55 -15.09 -3.87 -21.35
C ILE A 55 -15.28 -5.35 -21.69
N PRO A 56 -15.06 -5.76 -22.94
CA PRO A 56 -15.25 -7.13 -23.39
C PRO A 56 -14.21 -8.10 -22.84
N GLU A 57 -14.52 -9.41 -22.93
CA GLU A 57 -13.74 -10.58 -22.54
C GLU A 57 -13.54 -10.73 -21.02
N LEU A 58 -13.09 -9.70 -20.35
CA LEU A 58 -12.93 -9.64 -18.91
C LEU A 58 -13.29 -8.22 -18.48
N ASP A 59 -14.33 -8.04 -17.68
CA ASP A 59 -14.75 -6.73 -17.19
C ASP A 59 -13.71 -6.08 -16.27
N GLY A 60 -13.87 -4.80 -15.98
CA GLY A 60 -12.91 -4.06 -15.15
C GLY A 60 -12.76 -4.64 -13.74
N TYR A 61 -13.81 -5.23 -13.16
CA TYR A 61 -13.73 -5.88 -11.85
C TYR A 61 -12.91 -7.16 -11.90
N GLY A 62 -13.10 -7.96 -12.94
CA GLY A 62 -12.29 -9.14 -13.21
C GLY A 62 -10.82 -8.81 -13.46
N VAL A 63 -10.54 -7.70 -14.15
CA VAL A 63 -9.17 -7.18 -14.30
C VAL A 63 -8.56 -6.86 -12.93
N LEU A 64 -9.24 -6.09 -12.09
CA LEU A 64 -8.75 -5.75 -10.75
C LEU A 64 -8.48 -7.00 -9.91
N GLN A 65 -9.42 -7.95 -9.90
CA GLN A 65 -9.26 -9.21 -9.16
C GLN A 65 -8.06 -10.01 -9.67
N ALA A 66 -7.87 -10.12 -10.99
CA ALA A 66 -6.73 -10.82 -11.57
C ALA A 66 -5.38 -10.18 -11.20
N LEU A 67 -5.32 -8.85 -11.10
CA LEU A 67 -4.12 -8.13 -10.69
C LEU A 67 -3.84 -8.27 -9.20
N GLN A 68 -4.85 -8.33 -8.35
CA GLN A 68 -4.70 -8.51 -6.90
C GLN A 68 -4.14 -9.87 -6.50
N THR A 69 -4.29 -10.90 -7.33
CA THR A 69 -3.69 -12.22 -7.10
C THR A 69 -2.18 -12.23 -7.34
N ASP A 70 -1.63 -11.21 -8.00
CA ASP A 70 -0.20 -11.07 -8.27
C ASP A 70 0.40 -10.01 -7.31
N ALA A 71 1.21 -10.45 -6.35
CA ALA A 71 1.80 -9.57 -5.33
C ALA A 71 2.64 -8.42 -5.93
N SER A 72 3.16 -8.57 -7.15
CA SER A 72 3.92 -7.53 -7.85
C SER A 72 3.03 -6.44 -8.48
N LEU A 73 1.75 -6.74 -8.73
CA LEU A 73 0.78 -5.87 -9.38
C LEU A 73 -0.30 -5.35 -8.42
N ALA A 74 -0.54 -6.05 -7.32
CA ALA A 74 -1.60 -5.74 -6.35
C ALA A 74 -1.48 -4.34 -5.70
N ARG A 75 -0.30 -3.71 -5.77
CA ARG A 75 -0.05 -2.38 -5.21
C ARG A 75 -0.11 -1.25 -6.22
N ILE A 76 -0.35 -1.57 -7.50
CA ILE A 76 -0.47 -0.56 -8.55
C ILE A 76 -1.80 0.16 -8.36
N PRO A 77 -1.82 1.50 -8.24
CA PRO A 77 -3.05 2.27 -8.12
C PRO A 77 -3.99 1.99 -9.29
N PHE A 78 -5.27 1.74 -8.97
CA PHE A 78 -6.29 1.38 -9.93
C PHE A 78 -7.46 2.34 -9.86
N ILE A 79 -7.77 3.01 -10.98
CA ILE A 79 -8.89 3.94 -11.12
C ILE A 79 -9.87 3.38 -12.13
N PHE A 80 -11.13 3.23 -11.73
CA PHE A 80 -12.19 2.88 -12.65
C PHE A 80 -12.72 4.10 -13.41
N LEU A 81 -13.03 3.89 -14.68
CA LEU A 81 -13.85 4.77 -15.49
C LEU A 81 -15.24 4.11 -15.64
N THR A 82 -16.31 4.76 -15.19
CA THR A 82 -17.64 4.12 -15.12
C THR A 82 -18.73 4.99 -15.71
N ALA A 83 -19.77 4.40 -16.28
CA ALA A 83 -20.93 5.14 -16.75
C ALA A 83 -21.77 5.67 -15.57
N LYS A 84 -22.48 6.78 -15.79
CA LYS A 84 -23.35 7.42 -14.79
C LYS A 84 -24.56 6.53 -14.51
N GLY A 85 -24.69 5.98 -13.31
CA GLY A 85 -25.86 5.16 -12.91
C GLY A 85 -25.53 3.95 -12.04
N GLU A 86 -24.28 3.52 -11.98
CA GLU A 86 -23.83 2.29 -11.30
C GLU A 86 -23.43 2.53 -9.84
N LYS A 87 -24.30 3.21 -9.05
CA LYS A 87 -24.01 3.49 -7.63
C LYS A 87 -23.81 2.22 -6.79
N ASP A 88 -24.46 1.15 -7.14
CA ASP A 88 -24.31 -0.14 -6.43
C ASP A 88 -23.03 -0.86 -6.84
N ASP A 89 -22.54 -0.62 -8.06
CA ASP A 89 -21.28 -1.15 -8.54
C ASP A 89 -20.06 -0.41 -7.94
N ILE A 90 -20.19 0.89 -7.67
CA ILE A 90 -19.16 1.68 -6.98
C ILE A 90 -18.85 1.10 -5.59
N ARG A 91 -19.88 0.67 -4.82
CA ARG A 91 -19.69 0.02 -3.52
C ARG A 91 -18.97 -1.33 -3.65
N SER A 92 -19.35 -2.12 -4.65
CA SER A 92 -18.74 -3.41 -4.92
C SER A 92 -17.26 -3.30 -5.26
N GLY A 93 -16.89 -2.33 -6.10
CA GLY A 93 -15.51 -2.14 -6.49
C GLY A 93 -14.64 -1.48 -5.41
N MET A 94 -15.19 -0.59 -4.56
CA MET A 94 -14.47 -0.08 -3.38
C MET A 94 -14.15 -1.22 -2.39
N ASN A 95 -15.08 -2.16 -2.23
CA ASN A 95 -14.86 -3.35 -1.42
C ASN A 95 -13.83 -4.31 -2.06
N LEU A 96 -13.65 -4.25 -3.38
CA LEU A 96 -12.63 -4.99 -4.12
C LEU A 96 -11.26 -4.29 -4.13
N GLY A 97 -11.11 -3.11 -3.49
CA GLY A 97 -9.82 -2.45 -3.31
C GLY A 97 -9.37 -1.54 -4.45
N ALA A 98 -10.29 -1.01 -5.27
CA ALA A 98 -9.97 0.08 -6.18
C ALA A 98 -9.63 1.37 -5.41
N ASP A 99 -8.72 2.16 -5.95
CA ASP A 99 -8.29 3.41 -5.31
C ASP A 99 -9.24 4.58 -5.62
N ASP A 100 -9.91 4.58 -6.77
CA ASP A 100 -10.81 5.64 -7.19
C ASP A 100 -11.80 5.23 -8.29
N TYR A 101 -12.84 6.09 -8.48
CA TYR A 101 -13.85 5.97 -9.52
C TYR A 101 -14.11 7.33 -10.16
N LEU A 102 -14.08 7.38 -11.50
CA LEU A 102 -14.42 8.55 -12.27
C LEU A 102 -15.62 8.24 -13.16
N THR A 103 -16.67 9.06 -13.04
CA THR A 103 -17.90 8.86 -13.81
C THR A 103 -17.78 9.52 -15.19
N LYS A 104 -18.03 8.75 -16.25
CA LYS A 104 -18.09 9.25 -17.63
C LYS A 104 -19.35 10.12 -17.87
N PRO A 105 -19.25 11.23 -18.62
CA PRO A 105 -18.06 11.79 -19.23
C PRO A 105 -17.14 12.45 -18.21
N VAL A 106 -15.83 12.13 -18.26
CA VAL A 106 -14.82 12.66 -17.33
C VAL A 106 -14.21 13.93 -17.93
N ALA A 107 -14.21 15.01 -17.17
CA ALA A 107 -13.49 16.20 -17.58
C ALA A 107 -11.96 15.95 -17.54
N ASN A 108 -11.23 16.43 -18.54
CA ASN A 108 -9.78 16.22 -18.65
C ASN A 108 -9.03 16.63 -17.38
N ALA A 109 -9.42 17.76 -16.77
CA ALA A 109 -8.80 18.25 -15.54
C ALA A 109 -9.02 17.30 -14.34
N ASP A 110 -10.20 16.69 -14.23
CA ASP A 110 -10.53 15.77 -13.15
C ASP A 110 -9.77 14.45 -13.31
N LEU A 111 -9.65 13.94 -14.53
CA LEU A 111 -8.87 12.74 -14.83
C LEU A 111 -7.38 12.94 -14.47
N VAL A 112 -6.78 14.04 -14.91
CA VAL A 112 -5.38 14.36 -14.61
C VAL A 112 -5.16 14.52 -13.11
N ARG A 113 -6.04 15.24 -12.43
CA ARG A 113 -5.98 15.43 -10.97
C ARG A 113 -6.06 14.10 -10.21
N ALA A 114 -6.97 13.21 -10.59
CA ALA A 114 -7.10 11.90 -9.96
C ALA A 114 -5.81 11.06 -10.14
N ILE A 115 -5.26 11.04 -11.35
CA ILE A 115 -3.99 10.35 -11.63
C ILE A 115 -2.86 10.90 -10.73
N GLU A 116 -2.68 12.22 -10.68
CA GLU A 116 -1.63 12.85 -9.87
C GLU A 116 -1.78 12.50 -8.39
N MET A 117 -3.00 12.60 -7.85
CA MET A 117 -3.26 12.29 -6.44
C MET A 117 -2.91 10.84 -6.11
N ARG A 118 -3.27 9.88 -6.99
CA ARG A 118 -3.02 8.45 -6.75
C ARG A 118 -1.53 8.12 -6.91
N LEU A 119 -0.85 8.67 -7.89
CA LEU A 119 0.60 8.51 -8.04
C LEU A 119 1.36 9.06 -6.84
N ARG A 120 1.04 10.26 -6.36
CA ARG A 120 1.67 10.83 -5.15
C ARG A 120 1.45 9.96 -3.92
N ARG A 121 0.23 9.44 -3.74
CA ARG A 121 -0.09 8.55 -2.61
C ARG A 121 0.69 7.24 -2.70
N SER A 122 0.78 6.63 -3.88
CA SER A 122 1.54 5.41 -4.11
C SER A 122 3.04 5.62 -3.85
N GLU A 123 3.61 6.76 -4.28
CA GLU A 123 5.00 7.11 -3.99
C GLU A 123 5.27 7.29 -2.49
N GLN A 124 4.33 7.89 -1.76
CA GLN A 124 4.44 8.04 -0.31
C GLN A 124 4.31 6.69 0.41
N GLN A 125 3.44 5.80 -0.08
CA GLN A 125 3.31 4.44 0.45
C GLN A 125 4.49 3.55 0.07
N GLY A 126 5.03 3.68 -1.14
CA GLY A 126 6.23 2.98 -1.59
C GLY A 126 7.51 3.44 -0.87
N LYS A 127 7.58 4.71 -0.46
CA LYS A 127 8.67 5.22 0.40
C LYS A 127 8.56 4.73 1.85
N ARG A 128 7.40 4.26 2.28
CA ARG A 128 7.23 3.53 3.53
C ARG A 128 7.42 2.02 3.30
N GLU A 129 8.52 1.64 2.65
CA GLU A 129 8.95 0.26 2.67
C GLU A 129 9.05 -0.12 4.16
N PHE A 130 8.26 -1.12 4.57
CA PHE A 130 8.28 -1.59 5.95
C PHE A 130 9.66 -2.21 6.21
N LYS A 131 10.59 -1.38 6.66
CA LYS A 131 11.96 -1.73 7.03
C LYS A 131 12.20 -1.24 8.44
N PRO A 132 11.70 -1.95 9.46
CA PRO A 132 11.95 -1.57 10.84
C PRO A 132 13.44 -1.64 11.12
N ASP A 133 13.97 -0.58 11.72
CA ASP A 133 15.36 -0.51 12.14
C ASP A 133 15.52 -1.17 13.53
N PHE A 134 16.15 -2.33 13.53
CA PHE A 134 16.46 -3.08 14.76
C PHE A 134 17.85 -2.76 15.33
N SER A 135 18.56 -1.77 14.83
CA SER A 135 19.91 -1.42 15.29
C SER A 135 19.93 -0.82 16.71
N SER A 136 18.81 -0.20 17.12
CA SER A 136 18.70 0.45 18.43
C SER A 136 17.31 0.30 19.04
N SER A 137 17.24 0.15 20.37
CA SER A 137 16.00 0.21 21.14
C SER A 137 15.58 1.63 21.54
N GLU A 138 16.41 2.65 21.25
CA GLU A 138 16.11 4.05 21.63
C GLU A 138 14.78 4.56 21.14
N PRO A 139 14.37 4.33 19.88
CA PRO A 139 13.06 4.78 19.40
C PRO A 139 11.89 4.24 20.24
N LEU A 140 12.03 3.05 20.84
CA LEU A 140 10.99 2.43 21.65
C LEU A 140 10.80 3.11 23.02
N LEU A 141 11.73 3.96 23.47
CA LEU A 141 11.59 4.73 24.71
C LEU A 141 10.44 5.74 24.66
N GLN A 142 10.05 6.22 23.47
CA GLN A 142 8.87 7.08 23.31
C GLN A 142 7.55 6.41 23.70
N LEU A 143 7.54 5.08 23.83
CA LEU A 143 6.42 4.31 24.33
C LEU A 143 6.32 4.32 25.87
N GLY A 144 7.14 5.12 26.56
CA GLY A 144 7.15 5.22 28.03
C GLY A 144 7.82 4.03 28.73
N LEU A 145 8.58 3.22 27.99
CA LEU A 145 9.27 2.05 28.50
C LEU A 145 10.61 2.42 29.18
N THR A 146 11.03 1.61 30.15
CA THR A 146 12.40 1.67 30.65
C THR A 146 13.38 1.15 29.59
N ARG A 147 14.66 1.52 29.65
CA ARG A 147 15.68 1.01 28.71
C ARG A 147 15.67 -0.50 28.58
N ARG A 148 15.60 -1.23 29.72
CA ARG A 148 15.57 -2.69 29.73
C ARG A 148 14.30 -3.27 29.10
N ALA A 149 13.14 -2.65 29.33
CA ALA A 149 11.90 -3.06 28.70
C ALA A 149 11.92 -2.77 27.18
N ALA A 150 12.52 -1.65 26.75
CA ALA A 150 12.68 -1.31 25.33
C ALA A 150 13.65 -2.31 24.63
N GLU A 151 14.76 -2.68 25.25
CA GLU A 151 15.66 -3.73 24.74
C GLU A 151 14.92 -5.09 24.60
N ALA A 152 14.15 -5.48 25.61
CA ALA A 152 13.35 -6.70 25.56
C ALA A 152 12.28 -6.64 24.44
N LEU A 153 11.64 -5.49 24.24
CA LEU A 153 10.65 -5.27 23.18
C LEU A 153 11.29 -5.34 21.79
N LEU A 154 12.50 -4.81 21.62
CA LEU A 154 13.25 -4.89 20.37
C LEU A 154 13.46 -6.34 19.91
N TRP A 155 13.85 -7.21 20.82
CA TRP A 155 14.06 -8.63 20.54
C TRP A 155 12.74 -9.40 20.39
N LEU A 156 11.74 -9.03 21.19
CA LEU A 156 10.39 -9.57 21.06
C LEU A 156 9.80 -9.27 19.66
N ALA A 157 9.98 -8.06 19.15
CA ALA A 157 9.55 -7.66 17.80
C ALA A 157 10.25 -8.45 16.68
N GLN A 158 11.45 -8.95 16.94
CA GLN A 158 12.19 -9.85 16.04
C GLN A 158 11.79 -11.33 16.21
N GLY A 159 10.77 -11.65 17.00
CA GLY A 159 10.26 -13.00 17.19
C GLY A 159 11.05 -13.85 18.20
N LYS A 160 12.01 -13.28 18.94
CA LYS A 160 12.81 -14.02 19.93
C LYS A 160 11.97 -14.47 21.11
N THR A 161 12.16 -15.71 21.60
CA THR A 161 11.49 -16.23 22.81
C THR A 161 12.00 -15.56 24.08
N ASN A 162 11.29 -15.73 25.21
CA ASN A 162 11.77 -15.19 26.49
C ASN A 162 13.11 -15.80 26.91
N VAL A 163 13.37 -17.05 26.56
CA VAL A 163 14.65 -17.73 26.81
C VAL A 163 15.77 -17.09 25.99
N ASP A 164 15.50 -16.82 24.68
CA ASP A 164 16.47 -16.15 23.82
C ASP A 164 16.79 -14.74 24.33
N ILE A 165 15.75 -13.98 24.71
CA ILE A 165 15.89 -12.62 25.24
C ILE A 165 16.69 -12.63 26.54
N ALA A 166 16.43 -13.58 27.42
CA ALA A 166 17.17 -13.74 28.67
C ALA A 166 18.66 -13.96 28.40
N THR A 167 18.97 -14.85 27.45
CA THR A 167 20.37 -15.14 27.05
C THR A 167 21.02 -13.89 26.42
N ILE A 168 20.35 -13.20 25.52
CA ILE A 168 20.87 -12.00 24.81
C ILE A 168 21.16 -10.87 25.81
N LEU A 169 20.23 -10.63 26.76
CA LEU A 169 20.33 -9.52 27.71
C LEU A 169 21.13 -9.88 28.98
N GLY A 170 21.57 -11.12 29.15
CA GLY A 170 22.31 -11.58 30.33
C GLY A 170 21.48 -11.54 31.63
N ILE A 171 20.17 -11.83 31.55
CA ILE A 171 19.23 -11.82 32.67
C ILE A 171 18.46 -13.14 32.75
N THR A 172 17.68 -13.35 33.82
CA THR A 172 16.87 -14.56 33.95
C THR A 172 15.61 -14.51 33.13
N GLU A 173 15.06 -15.65 32.70
CA GLU A 173 13.79 -15.75 32.03
C GLU A 173 12.63 -15.13 32.85
N SER A 174 12.65 -15.27 34.16
CA SER A 174 11.68 -14.67 35.06
C SER A 174 11.71 -13.14 35.03
N THR A 175 12.91 -12.56 34.88
CA THR A 175 13.10 -11.11 34.70
C THR A 175 12.53 -10.65 33.35
N VAL A 176 12.75 -11.42 32.28
CA VAL A 176 12.15 -11.13 30.96
C VAL A 176 10.62 -11.17 31.04
N LYS A 177 10.03 -12.20 31.68
CA LYS A 177 8.57 -12.29 31.89
C LYS A 177 8.02 -11.05 32.59
N LYS A 178 8.72 -10.56 33.63
CA LYS A 178 8.33 -9.33 34.32
C LYS A 178 8.37 -8.11 33.40
N HIS A 179 9.43 -7.93 32.60
CA HIS A 179 9.52 -6.84 31.62
C HIS A 179 8.44 -6.92 30.55
N VAL A 180 8.09 -8.12 30.08
CA VAL A 180 7.02 -8.35 29.12
C VAL A 180 5.65 -7.96 29.70
N GLN A 181 5.39 -8.30 30.95
CA GLN A 181 4.15 -7.95 31.62
C GLN A 181 4.02 -6.43 31.84
N GLU A 182 5.06 -5.78 32.38
CA GLU A 182 5.13 -4.32 32.53
C GLU A 182 4.95 -3.59 31.18
N MET A 183 5.51 -4.15 30.13
CA MET A 183 5.41 -3.66 28.76
C MET A 183 3.97 -3.75 28.26
N PHE A 184 3.26 -4.86 28.45
CA PHE A 184 1.88 -5.02 28.03
C PHE A 184 0.95 -4.01 28.72
N GLU A 185 1.14 -3.79 30.02
CA GLU A 185 0.39 -2.79 30.78
C GLU A 185 0.63 -1.37 30.23
N LYS A 186 1.89 -1.00 29.99
CA LYS A 186 2.24 0.34 29.47
C LYS A 186 1.78 0.58 28.05
N LEU A 187 1.84 -0.44 27.19
CA LEU A 187 1.40 -0.35 25.81
C LEU A 187 -0.12 -0.47 25.64
N GLY A 188 -0.84 -0.87 26.68
CA GLY A 188 -2.28 -1.15 26.63
C GLY A 188 -2.61 -2.31 25.70
N VAL A 189 -1.77 -3.37 25.69
CA VAL A 189 -1.93 -4.55 24.82
C VAL A 189 -2.02 -5.82 25.63
N GLU A 190 -2.75 -6.81 25.14
CA GLU A 190 -2.98 -8.08 25.83
C GLU A 190 -2.13 -9.23 25.31
N THR A 191 -1.55 -9.08 24.10
CA THR A 191 -0.85 -10.17 23.45
C THR A 191 0.57 -9.80 23.04
N ARG A 192 1.44 -10.80 22.98
CA ARG A 192 2.81 -10.67 22.45
C ARG A 192 2.82 -10.15 21.01
N GLY A 193 1.89 -10.62 20.18
CA GLY A 193 1.75 -10.16 18.79
C GLY A 193 1.40 -8.68 18.71
N SER A 194 0.45 -8.20 19.52
CA SER A 194 0.07 -6.78 19.57
C SER A 194 1.23 -5.89 20.04
N ALA A 195 2.03 -6.36 21.00
CA ALA A 195 3.22 -5.64 21.44
C ALA A 195 4.28 -5.57 20.33
N ALA A 196 4.49 -6.67 19.58
CA ALA A 196 5.40 -6.70 18.44
C ALA A 196 4.97 -5.72 17.35
N VAL A 197 3.69 -5.69 16.98
CA VAL A 197 3.16 -4.75 15.98
C VAL A 197 3.42 -3.30 16.42
N ARG A 198 3.15 -2.98 17.68
CA ARG A 198 3.38 -1.63 18.22
C ARG A 198 4.85 -1.21 18.15
N ALA A 199 5.77 -2.15 18.44
CA ALA A 199 7.20 -1.90 18.29
C ALA A 199 7.61 -1.68 16.83
N LEU A 200 7.09 -2.51 15.91
CA LEU A 200 7.39 -2.43 14.50
C LEU A 200 6.90 -1.12 13.87
N GLU A 201 5.76 -0.59 14.28
CA GLU A 201 5.26 0.72 13.88
C GLU A 201 6.27 1.83 14.23
N VAL A 202 6.79 1.80 15.46
CA VAL A 202 7.77 2.79 15.94
C VAL A 202 9.12 2.63 15.25
N LEU A 203 9.61 1.41 15.11
CA LEU A 203 10.91 1.12 14.50
C LEU A 203 10.92 1.35 12.98
N ASN A 204 9.75 1.35 12.35
CA ASN A 204 9.59 1.67 10.93
C ASN A 204 9.38 3.17 10.68
N ALA A 205 9.08 3.96 11.71
CA ALA A 205 9.00 5.41 11.60
C ALA A 205 10.42 5.96 11.39
N GLN A 206 10.77 6.36 10.15
CA GLN A 206 12.00 7.10 9.92
C GLN A 206 11.94 8.40 10.72
N PRO A 207 13.01 8.80 11.43
CA PRO A 207 13.04 10.10 12.04
C PRO A 207 12.84 11.14 10.92
N GLU A 208 11.85 12.01 11.08
CA GLU A 208 11.71 13.18 10.24
C GLU A 208 13.08 13.87 10.22
N ALA A 209 13.67 14.01 9.04
CA ALA A 209 14.89 14.79 8.89
C ALA A 209 14.61 16.16 9.48
N ARG A 210 15.23 16.47 10.63
CA ARG A 210 15.26 17.82 11.15
C ARG A 210 15.91 18.68 10.06
N VAL A 211 15.08 19.50 9.43
CA VAL A 211 15.55 20.59 8.60
C VAL A 211 16.07 21.63 9.59
N ASP A 212 17.39 21.72 9.70
CA ASP A 212 18.08 22.84 10.31
C ASP A 212 17.99 24.07 9.39
#